data_2a9addbf5afb46e4ce1909cd999becd9
#
_entry.id   2a9addbf5afb46e4ce1909cd999becd9
#
_cell.length_a   1.000
_cell.length_b   1.000
_cell.length_c   1.000
_cell.angle_alpha   90.00
_cell.angle_beta   90.00
_cell.angle_gamma   90.00
#
_symmetry.space_group_name_H-M   'P 1'
#
loop_
_entity.id
_entity.type
_entity.pdbx_description
1 polymer ?
#
loop_
_entity_poly.entity_id
_entity_poly.type
_entity_poly.pdbx_seq_one_letter_code
_entity_poly.pdbx_strand_id
1 'polypeptide(L)'
;LHLSRGLGDVYKRQVLDGWSKSYAMTGWRLGWSVWPERLIKKVTKLAINSYSCVAAANQVAALAALEGSDEFIDNMMTEFARRRELIVNGLNSIKGIKCIKPGGAFYVFPNVAQTGMNGEIFAEKCLNTAGVAIVPGTSFGKSCTDFVRFSYANSYENIEKSLEKIKKII
;
A
#
# COMPACT_ATOMS: atom_id res chain seq x y z
N LEU A 1 -2.02 -7.96 13.86
CA LEU A 1 -3.39 -7.54 13.52
C LEU A 1 -4.19 -7.49 14.81
N HIS A 2 -4.39 -6.29 15.36
CA HIS A 2 -5.42 -6.10 16.35
C HIS A 2 -6.80 -6.25 15.66
N LEU A 3 -7.24 -7.47 15.45
CA LEU A 3 -8.63 -7.82 15.25
C LEU A 3 -9.34 -7.63 16.61
N SER A 4 -9.13 -6.45 17.21
CA SER A 4 -9.65 -6.15 18.50
C SER A 4 -11.09 -5.71 18.35
N ARG A 5 -11.88 -6.40 18.91
CA ARG A 5 -13.15 -6.28 19.61
C ARG A 5 -13.93 -7.59 19.50
N GLY A 6 -13.30 -8.67 19.98
CA GLY A 6 -13.93 -9.95 20.27
C GLY A 6 -14.57 -10.65 19.06
N LEU A 7 -14.42 -11.96 18.99
CA LEU A 7 -15.12 -12.84 18.04
C LEU A 7 -16.67 -12.66 18.05
N GLY A 8 -17.22 -11.96 19.02
CA GLY A 8 -18.63 -11.63 19.09
C GLY A 8 -19.15 -10.72 17.97
N ASP A 9 -18.28 -10.02 17.28
CA ASP A 9 -18.62 -9.14 16.14
C ASP A 9 -18.66 -9.86 14.79
N VAL A 10 -18.22 -11.11 14.68
CA VAL A 10 -18.30 -11.92 13.44
C VAL A 10 -19.74 -12.06 12.93
N TYR A 11 -20.72 -11.99 13.82
CA TYR A 11 -22.15 -12.00 13.44
C TYR A 11 -22.60 -10.77 12.67
N LYS A 12 -21.85 -9.67 12.73
CA LYS A 12 -22.25 -8.38 12.15
C LYS A 12 -21.26 -7.86 11.10
N ARG A 13 -20.04 -8.39 11.05
CA ARG A 13 -18.96 -7.91 10.17
C ARG A 13 -18.40 -9.05 9.33
N GLN A 14 -17.91 -8.71 8.17
CA GLN A 14 -17.03 -9.56 7.39
C GLN A 14 -15.57 -9.17 7.65
N VAL A 15 -14.67 -10.13 7.50
CA VAL A 15 -13.24 -9.90 7.43
C VAL A 15 -12.79 -10.29 6.02
N LEU A 16 -12.04 -9.42 5.38
CA LEU A 16 -11.43 -9.68 4.07
C LEU A 16 -9.92 -9.43 4.20
N ASP A 17 -9.14 -10.37 3.70
CA ASP A 17 -7.69 -10.22 3.65
C ASP A 17 -7.13 -11.04 2.48
N GLY A 18 -5.81 -11.02 2.28
CA GLY A 18 -5.20 -11.76 1.19
C GLY A 18 -3.68 -11.80 1.25
N TRP A 19 -3.12 -12.63 0.40
CA TRP A 19 -1.67 -12.89 0.33
C TRP A 19 -0.90 -11.82 -0.44
N SER A 20 -1.60 -10.94 -1.18
CA SER A 20 -0.97 -9.96 -2.08
C SER A 20 0.07 -9.07 -1.43
N LYS A 21 -0.12 -8.66 -0.16
CA LYS A 21 0.75 -7.70 0.53
C LYS A 21 1.72 -8.42 1.46
N SER A 22 1.22 -9.07 2.50
CA SER A 22 2.04 -9.69 3.55
C SER A 22 2.97 -10.78 3.01
N TYR A 23 2.53 -11.51 1.99
CA TYR A 23 3.31 -12.59 1.38
C TYR A 23 3.93 -12.23 0.01
N ALA A 24 3.87 -10.95 -0.40
CA ALA A 24 4.34 -10.48 -1.71
C ALA A 24 3.78 -11.27 -2.92
N MET A 25 2.56 -11.82 -2.79
CA MET A 25 1.92 -12.71 -3.77
C MET A 25 0.89 -11.98 -4.63
N THR A 26 1.21 -10.80 -5.15
CA THR A 26 0.26 -9.99 -5.93
C THR A 26 -0.22 -10.67 -7.21
N GLY A 27 0.66 -11.36 -7.91
CA GLY A 27 0.36 -12.07 -9.17
C GLY A 27 -0.45 -13.36 -8.98
N TRP A 28 -0.47 -13.94 -7.79
CA TRP A 28 -1.18 -15.18 -7.48
C TRP A 28 -2.69 -15.00 -7.36
N ARG A 29 -3.16 -13.77 -7.20
CA ARG A 29 -4.58 -13.41 -7.11
C ARG A 29 -5.35 -14.20 -6.04
N LEU A 30 -4.82 -14.22 -4.82
CA LEU A 30 -5.35 -14.93 -3.66
C LEU A 30 -5.90 -13.95 -2.63
N GLY A 31 -7.09 -14.25 -2.13
CA GLY A 31 -7.71 -13.57 -1.02
C GLY A 31 -8.65 -14.52 -0.28
N TRP A 32 -9.00 -14.18 0.92
CA TRP A 32 -9.96 -14.91 1.73
C TRP A 32 -10.93 -13.96 2.44
N SER A 33 -12.05 -14.49 2.83
CA SER A 33 -13.04 -13.71 3.55
C SER A 33 -13.82 -14.57 4.54
N VAL A 34 -14.13 -13.99 5.70
CA VAL A 34 -15.00 -14.58 6.72
C VAL A 34 -16.30 -13.80 6.74
N TRP A 35 -17.40 -14.52 6.65
CA TRP A 35 -18.74 -13.93 6.56
C TRP A 35 -19.65 -14.43 7.66
N PRO A 36 -20.63 -13.61 8.09
CA PRO A 36 -21.73 -14.10 8.91
C PRO A 36 -22.46 -15.26 8.24
N GLU A 37 -22.80 -16.30 8.99
CA GLU A 37 -23.40 -17.55 8.47
C GLU A 37 -24.60 -17.29 7.54
N ARG A 38 -25.48 -16.35 7.91
CA ARG A 38 -26.66 -15.95 7.12
C ARG A 38 -26.33 -15.43 5.71
N LEU A 39 -25.09 -15.02 5.45
CA LEU A 39 -24.64 -14.47 4.16
C LEU A 39 -23.83 -15.47 3.34
N ILE A 40 -23.28 -16.53 3.95
CA ILE A 40 -22.35 -17.46 3.28
C ILE A 40 -22.93 -18.00 1.97
N LYS A 41 -24.15 -18.54 1.97
CA LYS A 41 -24.79 -19.08 0.76
C LYS A 41 -24.90 -18.04 -0.36
N LYS A 42 -25.25 -16.80 -0.01
CA LYS A 42 -25.41 -15.70 -1.00
C LYS A 42 -24.07 -15.27 -1.57
N VAL A 43 -23.07 -15.12 -0.70
CA VAL A 43 -21.69 -14.73 -1.11
C VAL A 43 -21.05 -15.82 -1.96
N THR A 44 -21.20 -17.09 -1.59
CA THR A 44 -20.71 -18.23 -2.38
C THR A 44 -21.34 -18.25 -3.77
N LYS A 45 -22.66 -18.06 -3.87
CA LYS A 45 -23.35 -17.97 -5.17
C LYS A 45 -22.84 -16.81 -6.01
N LEU A 46 -22.62 -15.65 -5.40
CA LEU A 46 -22.06 -14.48 -6.08
C LEU A 46 -20.63 -14.75 -6.58
N ALA A 47 -19.77 -15.34 -5.73
CA ALA A 47 -18.42 -15.69 -6.08
C ALA A 47 -18.35 -16.66 -7.27
N ILE A 48 -19.15 -17.73 -7.25
CA ILE A 48 -19.23 -18.69 -8.36
C ILE A 48 -19.60 -18.00 -9.67
N ASN A 49 -20.55 -17.06 -9.64
CA ASN A 49 -20.99 -16.37 -10.86
C ASN A 49 -20.06 -15.22 -11.29
N SER A 50 -19.18 -14.73 -10.40
CA SER A 50 -18.25 -13.64 -10.71
C SER A 50 -16.90 -14.11 -11.23
N TYR A 51 -16.32 -15.15 -10.62
CA TYR A 51 -14.97 -15.61 -10.95
C TYR A 51 -14.78 -17.13 -10.83
N SER A 52 -15.86 -17.89 -10.64
CA SER A 52 -15.92 -19.35 -10.50
C SER A 52 -15.16 -19.85 -9.26
N CYS A 53 -13.83 -20.00 -9.34
CA CYS A 53 -12.96 -20.39 -8.23
C CYS A 53 -11.53 -19.90 -8.44
N VAL A 54 -10.76 -19.92 -7.37
CA VAL A 54 -9.32 -19.71 -7.43
C VAL A 54 -8.66 -20.99 -7.95
N ALA A 55 -7.65 -20.87 -8.82
CA ALA A 55 -6.90 -22.00 -9.34
C ALA A 55 -6.33 -22.87 -8.20
N ALA A 56 -6.47 -24.20 -8.32
CA ALA A 56 -6.07 -25.14 -7.27
C ALA A 56 -4.58 -25.01 -6.89
N ALA A 57 -3.71 -24.83 -7.88
CA ALA A 57 -2.28 -24.62 -7.65
C ALA A 57 -2.02 -23.37 -6.77
N ASN A 58 -2.78 -22.30 -6.99
CA ASN A 58 -2.64 -21.08 -6.20
C ASN A 58 -3.13 -21.27 -4.76
N GLN A 59 -4.16 -22.10 -4.54
CA GLN A 59 -4.62 -22.44 -3.19
C GLN A 59 -3.56 -23.25 -2.43
N VAL A 60 -2.89 -24.19 -3.08
CA VAL A 60 -1.77 -24.95 -2.49
C VAL A 60 -0.60 -24.00 -2.16
N ALA A 61 -0.28 -23.07 -3.04
CA ALA A 61 0.75 -22.06 -2.77
C ALA A 61 0.38 -21.15 -1.58
N ALA A 62 -0.90 -20.80 -1.42
CA ALA A 62 -1.39 -20.04 -0.27
C ALA A 62 -1.22 -20.79 1.05
N LEU A 63 -1.51 -22.09 1.04
CA LEU A 63 -1.33 -22.97 2.20
C LEU A 63 0.16 -23.06 2.57
N ALA A 64 1.02 -23.32 1.59
CA ALA A 64 2.48 -23.35 1.81
C ALA A 64 3.03 -22.03 2.37
N ALA A 65 2.48 -20.89 1.96
CA ALA A 65 2.85 -19.59 2.51
C ALA A 65 2.42 -19.42 3.97
N LEU A 66 1.28 -19.98 4.38
CA LEU A 66 0.80 -19.91 5.77
C LEU A 66 1.54 -20.88 6.70
N GLU A 67 1.95 -22.03 6.18
CA GLU A 67 2.65 -23.08 6.95
C GLU A 67 4.17 -22.89 6.95
N GLY A 68 4.67 -22.02 6.09
CA GLY A 68 6.10 -21.75 5.94
C GLY A 68 6.67 -20.90 7.08
N SER A 69 7.99 -20.68 7.03
CA SER A 69 8.69 -19.80 7.97
C SER A 69 8.34 -18.33 7.73
N ASP A 70 8.21 -17.56 8.81
CA ASP A 70 8.03 -16.10 8.76
C ASP A 70 9.32 -15.34 8.42
N GLU A 71 10.47 -16.01 8.30
CA GLU A 71 11.76 -15.38 8.03
C GLU A 71 11.76 -14.46 6.81
N PHE A 72 11.07 -14.90 5.74
CA PHE A 72 10.91 -14.06 4.54
C PHE A 72 10.15 -12.76 4.85
N ILE A 73 9.11 -12.83 5.66
CA ILE A 73 8.29 -11.67 6.05
C ILE A 73 9.14 -10.72 6.90
N ASP A 74 9.89 -11.24 7.87
CA ASP A 74 10.75 -10.44 8.75
C ASP A 74 11.85 -9.71 7.97
N ASN A 75 12.49 -10.41 7.04
CA ASN A 75 13.48 -9.82 6.15
C ASN A 75 12.88 -8.72 5.26
N MET A 76 11.71 -8.96 4.68
CA MET A 76 10.97 -7.97 3.89
C MET A 76 10.58 -6.76 4.74
N MET A 77 10.08 -6.96 5.94
CA MET A 77 9.70 -5.87 6.85
C MET A 77 10.89 -5.02 7.28
N THR A 78 12.04 -5.63 7.50
CA THR A 78 13.30 -4.92 7.80
C THR A 78 13.70 -4.01 6.65
N GLU A 79 13.65 -4.50 5.42
CA GLU A 79 13.96 -3.71 4.23
C GLU A 79 12.93 -2.58 4.01
N PHE A 80 11.63 -2.84 4.20
CA PHE A 80 10.60 -1.79 4.13
C PHE A 80 10.78 -0.74 5.21
N ALA A 81 11.19 -1.10 6.41
CA ALA A 81 11.49 -0.14 7.47
C ALA A 81 12.65 0.79 7.05
N ARG A 82 13.73 0.24 6.47
CA ARG A 82 14.87 1.00 5.94
C ARG A 82 14.44 1.99 4.84
N ARG A 83 13.62 1.54 3.87
CA ARG A 83 13.11 2.39 2.79
C ARG A 83 12.16 3.46 3.30
N ARG A 84 11.36 3.17 4.32
CA ARG A 84 10.48 4.14 4.97
C ARG A 84 11.28 5.27 5.60
N GLU A 85 12.36 4.97 6.33
CA GLU A 85 13.22 6.00 6.91
C GLU A 85 13.85 6.87 5.81
N LEU A 86 14.36 6.25 4.75
CA LEU A 86 14.96 6.97 3.62
C LEU A 86 13.97 7.97 3.01
N ILE A 87 12.77 7.51 2.63
CA ILE A 87 11.81 8.37 1.93
C ILE A 87 11.25 9.47 2.84
N VAL A 88 10.94 9.17 4.11
CA VAL A 88 10.42 10.17 5.05
C VAL A 88 11.47 11.26 5.33
N ASN A 89 12.70 10.87 5.64
CA ASN A 89 13.79 11.81 5.90
C ASN A 89 14.15 12.60 4.65
N GLY A 90 14.22 11.93 3.50
CA GLY A 90 14.52 12.56 2.21
C GLY A 90 13.49 13.61 1.83
N LEU A 91 12.20 13.30 1.91
CA LEU A 91 11.13 14.26 1.64
C LEU A 91 11.13 15.44 2.61
N ASN A 92 11.31 15.19 3.90
CA ASN A 92 11.38 16.26 4.92
C ASN A 92 12.65 17.14 4.79
N SER A 93 13.69 16.70 4.07
CA SER A 93 14.86 17.52 3.75
C SER A 93 14.62 18.51 2.60
N ILE A 94 13.51 18.38 1.87
CA ILE A 94 13.16 19.26 0.76
C ILE A 94 12.28 20.39 1.30
N LYS A 95 12.70 21.63 1.05
CA LYS A 95 11.96 22.81 1.53
C LYS A 95 10.53 22.81 0.99
N GLY A 96 9.56 23.02 1.88
CA GLY A 96 8.15 23.09 1.51
C GLY A 96 7.41 21.74 1.47
N ILE A 97 8.08 20.63 1.76
CA ILE A 97 7.47 19.30 1.88
C ILE A 97 7.40 18.90 3.35
N LYS A 98 6.24 18.41 3.79
CA LYS A 98 6.05 17.84 5.13
C LYS A 98 5.49 16.45 5.05
N CYS A 99 6.30 15.47 5.43
CA CYS A 99 5.97 14.05 5.41
C CYS A 99 5.87 13.51 6.84
N ILE A 100 4.69 13.00 7.21
CA ILE A 100 4.51 12.27 8.48
C ILE A 100 4.93 10.82 8.25
N LYS A 101 5.69 10.26 9.20
CA LYS A 101 6.10 8.86 9.17
C LYS A 101 4.88 7.94 9.32
N PRO A 102 4.56 7.09 8.33
CA PRO A 102 3.43 6.19 8.42
C PRO A 102 3.71 5.02 9.37
N GLY A 103 2.68 4.56 10.08
CA GLY A 103 2.76 3.38 10.94
C GLY A 103 2.73 2.05 10.18
N GLY A 104 2.33 2.05 8.90
CA GLY A 104 2.18 0.84 8.08
C GLY A 104 2.05 1.15 6.60
N ALA A 105 1.71 0.11 5.81
CA ALA A 105 1.71 0.12 4.34
C ALA A 105 3.11 0.40 3.75
N PHE A 106 3.18 0.64 2.45
CA PHE A 106 4.39 1.03 1.73
C PHE A 106 4.20 2.36 0.97
N TYR A 107 3.39 3.25 1.55
CA TYR A 107 3.10 4.58 1.01
C TYR A 107 3.43 5.66 2.04
N VAL A 108 3.87 6.82 1.54
CA VAL A 108 3.88 8.08 2.28
C VAL A 108 2.95 9.08 1.60
N PHE A 109 2.39 10.00 2.39
CA PHE A 109 1.40 10.97 1.92
C PHE A 109 1.78 12.38 2.39
N PRO A 110 2.88 12.96 1.84
CA PRO A 110 3.34 14.28 2.23
C PRO A 110 2.44 15.41 1.75
N ASN A 111 2.37 16.47 2.54
CA ASN A 111 1.84 17.75 2.16
C ASN A 111 2.91 18.56 1.41
N VAL A 112 2.54 19.16 0.28
CA VAL A 112 3.43 19.91 -0.61
C VAL A 112 3.05 21.39 -0.76
N ALA A 113 2.02 21.86 -0.06
CA ALA A 113 1.48 23.23 -0.19
C ALA A 113 2.56 24.33 -0.03
N GLN A 114 3.51 24.12 0.88
CA GLN A 114 4.58 25.10 1.13
C GLN A 114 5.64 25.17 0.03
N THR A 115 5.55 24.31 -1.00
CA THR A 115 6.34 24.44 -2.23
C THR A 115 5.76 25.50 -3.19
N GLY A 116 4.59 26.05 -2.87
CA GLY A 116 3.83 26.95 -3.75
C GLY A 116 2.99 26.24 -4.81
N MET A 117 2.92 24.91 -4.77
CA MET A 117 2.17 24.07 -5.71
C MET A 117 1.12 23.23 -4.95
N ASN A 118 -0.02 22.99 -5.58
CA ASN A 118 -0.93 21.93 -5.12
C ASN A 118 -0.41 20.54 -5.56
N GLY A 119 -1.04 19.46 -5.10
CA GLY A 119 -0.62 18.10 -5.38
C GLY A 119 -0.65 17.72 -6.85
N GLU A 120 -1.57 18.26 -7.64
CA GLU A 120 -1.66 17.98 -9.08
C GLU A 120 -0.50 18.60 -9.84
N ILE A 121 -0.27 19.89 -9.66
CA ILE A 121 0.85 20.62 -10.29
C ILE A 121 2.18 20.02 -9.86
N PHE A 122 2.31 19.67 -8.58
CA PHE A 122 3.52 19.03 -8.05
C PHE A 122 3.77 17.67 -8.71
N ALA A 123 2.72 16.82 -8.82
CA ALA A 123 2.83 15.50 -9.43
C ALA A 123 3.17 15.59 -10.92
N GLU A 124 2.54 16.50 -11.64
CA GLU A 124 2.83 16.76 -13.06
C GLU A 124 4.27 17.23 -13.27
N LYS A 125 4.76 18.18 -12.45
CA LYS A 125 6.14 18.65 -12.50
C LYS A 125 7.13 17.53 -12.20
N CYS A 126 6.87 16.68 -11.19
CA CYS A 126 7.69 15.53 -10.88
C CYS A 126 7.79 14.56 -12.06
N LEU A 127 6.68 14.29 -12.73
CA LEU A 127 6.63 13.38 -13.87
C LEU A 127 7.39 13.97 -15.07
N ASN A 128 7.04 15.19 -15.47
CA ASN A 128 7.52 15.78 -16.73
C ASN A 128 8.97 16.25 -16.64
N THR A 129 9.43 16.73 -15.47
CA THR A 129 10.79 17.31 -15.33
C THR A 129 11.77 16.34 -14.66
N ALA A 130 11.32 15.57 -13.68
CA ALA A 130 12.18 14.65 -12.95
C ALA A 130 12.04 13.18 -13.38
N GLY A 131 11.01 12.83 -14.15
CA GLY A 131 10.71 11.44 -14.52
C GLY A 131 10.30 10.60 -13.30
N VAL A 132 9.65 11.22 -12.31
CA VAL A 132 9.20 10.55 -11.09
C VAL A 132 7.67 10.54 -11.06
N ALA A 133 7.10 9.35 -11.21
CA ALA A 133 5.66 9.15 -11.19
C ALA A 133 5.14 9.04 -9.75
N ILE A 134 4.24 9.94 -9.37
CA ILE A 134 3.55 9.97 -8.07
C ILE A 134 2.06 10.24 -8.29
N VAL A 135 1.24 9.95 -7.30
CA VAL A 135 -0.21 10.12 -7.43
C VAL A 135 -0.65 11.38 -6.71
N PRO A 136 -1.37 12.31 -7.36
CA PRO A 136 -1.91 13.50 -6.70
C PRO A 136 -2.96 13.12 -5.66
N GLY A 137 -3.00 13.88 -4.57
CA GLY A 137 -3.88 13.62 -3.44
C GLY A 137 -5.37 13.72 -3.76
N THR A 138 -5.74 14.50 -4.77
CA THR A 138 -7.12 14.62 -5.27
C THR A 138 -7.73 13.29 -5.68
N SER A 139 -6.91 12.31 -6.10
CA SER A 139 -7.32 10.92 -6.36
C SER A 139 -7.87 10.20 -5.12
N PHE A 140 -7.64 10.74 -3.92
CA PHE A 140 -8.06 10.17 -2.63
C PHE A 140 -9.13 10.98 -1.91
N GLY A 141 -9.52 12.11 -2.49
CA GLY A 141 -10.60 12.95 -1.98
C GLY A 141 -10.31 14.45 -2.12
N LYS A 142 -11.38 15.23 -2.14
CA LYS A 142 -11.32 16.70 -2.35
C LYS A 142 -10.53 17.45 -1.28
N SER A 143 -10.45 16.92 -0.06
CA SER A 143 -9.67 17.51 1.05
C SER A 143 -8.15 17.25 0.94
N CYS A 144 -7.71 16.46 -0.03
CA CYS A 144 -6.31 16.08 -0.20
C CYS A 144 -5.60 16.85 -1.32
N THR A 145 -6.09 18.04 -1.69
CA THR A 145 -5.58 18.85 -2.81
C THR A 145 -4.09 19.16 -2.69
N ASP A 146 -3.60 19.38 -1.45
CA ASP A 146 -2.21 19.76 -1.17
C ASP A 146 -1.29 18.57 -0.91
N PHE A 147 -1.78 17.36 -1.13
CA PHE A 147 -1.04 16.14 -0.85
C PHE A 147 -0.67 15.39 -2.12
N VAL A 148 0.36 14.54 -2.00
CA VAL A 148 0.74 13.56 -3.02
C VAL A 148 1.07 12.23 -2.37
N ARG A 149 0.86 11.12 -3.08
CA ARG A 149 1.22 9.79 -2.59
C ARG A 149 2.46 9.27 -3.31
N PHE A 150 3.46 8.92 -2.53
CA PHE A 150 4.61 8.13 -3.00
C PHE A 150 4.47 6.67 -2.56
N SER A 151 4.99 5.76 -3.38
CA SER A 151 5.22 4.37 -3.00
C SER A 151 6.70 4.16 -2.74
N TYR A 152 7.05 3.49 -1.63
CA TYR A 152 8.41 3.03 -1.38
C TYR A 152 8.59 1.51 -1.58
N ALA A 153 7.63 0.88 -2.27
CA ALA A 153 7.78 -0.48 -2.79
C ALA A 153 8.65 -0.47 -4.07
N ASN A 154 9.88 -0.02 -3.93
CA ASN A 154 10.89 0.09 -4.99
C ASN A 154 12.29 -0.15 -4.38
N SER A 155 13.33 -0.27 -5.19
CA SER A 155 14.69 -0.40 -4.67
C SER A 155 15.12 0.84 -3.89
N TYR A 156 16.03 0.66 -2.94
CA TYR A 156 16.59 1.74 -2.13
C TYR A 156 17.22 2.83 -3.03
N GLU A 157 17.98 2.42 -4.01
CA GLU A 157 18.69 3.27 -4.97
C GLU A 157 17.73 4.10 -5.83
N ASN A 158 16.60 3.50 -6.24
CA ASN A 158 15.60 4.22 -7.02
C ASN A 158 14.86 5.26 -6.18
N ILE A 159 14.60 4.97 -4.91
CA ILE A 159 14.02 5.94 -3.97
C ILE A 159 14.98 7.12 -3.79
N GLU A 160 16.25 6.84 -3.52
CA GLU A 160 17.31 7.85 -3.33
C GLU A 160 17.46 8.75 -4.58
N LYS A 161 17.61 8.15 -5.77
CA LYS A 161 17.65 8.88 -7.04
C LYS A 161 16.42 9.73 -7.28
N SER A 162 15.24 9.25 -6.91
CA SER A 162 14.00 10.01 -7.06
C SER A 162 13.97 11.23 -6.15
N LEU A 163 14.40 11.08 -4.91
CA LEU A 163 14.52 12.19 -3.95
C LEU A 163 15.50 13.27 -4.42
N GLU A 164 16.67 12.86 -4.95
CA GLU A 164 17.65 13.80 -5.51
C GLU A 164 17.09 14.57 -6.70
N LYS A 165 16.37 13.90 -7.60
CA LYS A 165 15.74 14.54 -8.76
C LYS A 165 14.65 15.54 -8.34
N ILE A 166 13.80 15.17 -7.39
CA ILE A 166 12.75 16.06 -6.86
C ILE A 166 13.37 17.29 -6.21
N LYS A 167 14.44 17.12 -5.42
CA LYS A 167 15.14 18.22 -4.75
C LYS A 167 15.71 19.26 -5.74
N LYS A 168 16.07 18.84 -6.96
CA LYS A 168 16.62 19.74 -7.99
C LYS A 168 15.55 20.58 -8.69
N ILE A 169 14.29 20.18 -8.63
CA ILE A 169 13.20 20.86 -9.34
C ILE A 169 12.30 21.70 -8.41
N ILE A 170 12.51 21.62 -7.10
CA ILE A 170 11.81 22.40 -6.08
C ILE A 170 12.72 23.51 -5.57
#